data_d97dbd811495958583f959042f20ff73
#
_entry.id   d97dbd811495958583f959042f20ff73
#
_cell.length_a   1.000
_cell.length_b   1.000
_cell.length_c   1.000
_cell.angle_alpha   90.00
_cell.angle_beta   90.00
_cell.angle_gamma   90.00
#
_symmetry.space_group_name_H-M   'P 1'
#
loop_
_entity.id
_entity.type
_entity.pdbx_description
1 polymer ?
#
loop_
_entity_poly.entity_id
_entity_poly.type
_entity_poly.pdbx_seq_one_letter_code
_entity_poly.pdbx_strand_id
1 'polypeptide(L)'
;EIIYKVRMAKSTDGMNWEKLNANIIEDKLGVREAQASPDVIFKNGTYHLFFCYRAGEGFRNDKTKSYRIGYARSSDLINWKREDEKVGIDVSHDGWDSKMISYPHVFELDGEIIMLYLGNEFGRNGFGLAKLEGELI
;
A
#
# COMPACT_ATOMS: atom_id res chain seq x y z
N GLU A 1 -12.82 15.99 0.38
CA GLU A 1 -12.08 15.08 1.27
C GLU A 1 -10.57 15.30 1.19
N ILE A 2 -9.84 14.92 2.25
CA ILE A 2 -8.37 15.07 2.33
C ILE A 2 -7.71 14.08 1.38
N ILE A 3 -6.74 14.57 0.59
CA ILE A 3 -5.93 13.76 -0.32
C ILE A 3 -4.53 13.59 0.27
N TYR A 4 -4.20 12.37 0.63
CA TYR A 4 -2.86 11.97 1.07
C TYR A 4 -2.02 11.55 -0.13
N LYS A 5 -0.70 11.75 -0.06
CA LYS A 5 0.28 11.27 -1.04
C LYS A 5 1.46 10.64 -0.34
N VAL A 6 1.97 9.56 -0.89
CA VAL A 6 3.20 8.93 -0.41
C VAL A 6 4.38 9.80 -0.81
N ARG A 7 5.16 10.21 0.19
CA ARG A 7 6.38 11.01 0.04
C ARG A 7 7.50 10.40 0.86
N MET A 8 8.72 10.81 0.59
CA MET A 8 9.91 10.33 1.27
C MET A 8 10.60 11.43 2.07
N ALA A 9 11.21 11.06 3.18
CA ALA A 9 12.19 11.85 3.89
C ALA A 9 13.42 10.97 4.19
N LYS A 10 14.59 11.58 4.29
CA LYS A 10 15.82 10.89 4.66
C LYS A 10 16.48 11.55 5.88
N SER A 11 17.23 10.79 6.64
CA SER A 11 17.99 11.25 7.80
C SER A 11 19.31 10.48 7.88
N THR A 12 20.32 11.10 8.44
CA THR A 12 21.61 10.47 8.75
C THR A 12 21.77 10.15 10.24
N ASP A 13 20.90 10.70 11.09
CA ASP A 13 20.97 10.59 12.55
C ASP A 13 19.65 10.08 13.19
N GLY A 14 18.58 9.92 12.41
CA GLY A 14 17.26 9.52 12.89
C GLY A 14 16.47 10.62 13.61
N MET A 15 17.04 11.80 13.78
CA MET A 15 16.41 12.95 14.48
C MET A 15 16.10 14.09 13.52
N ASN A 16 17.00 14.40 12.62
CA ASN A 16 16.84 15.46 11.62
C ASN A 16 16.47 14.84 10.26
N TRP A 17 15.30 15.21 9.73
CA TRP A 17 14.75 14.63 8.52
C TRP A 17 14.63 15.65 7.40
N GLU A 18 15.24 15.35 6.26
CA GLU A 18 15.10 16.09 5.01
C GLU A 18 13.97 15.52 4.21
N LYS A 19 12.90 16.31 3.99
CA LYS A 19 11.72 15.91 3.21
C LYS A 19 11.97 16.11 1.71
N LEU A 20 11.72 15.08 0.94
CA LEU A 20 11.64 15.20 -0.52
C LEU A 20 10.25 15.75 -0.92
N ASN A 21 10.22 16.92 -1.58
CA ASN A 21 9.00 17.60 -1.98
C ASN A 21 8.43 17.03 -3.29
N ALA A 22 8.43 15.71 -3.43
CA ALA A 22 7.87 15.02 -4.58
C ALA A 22 7.00 13.84 -4.14
N ASN A 23 5.92 13.60 -4.88
CA ASN A 23 5.16 12.36 -4.75
C ASN A 23 6.00 11.25 -5.39
N ILE A 24 6.23 10.17 -4.68
CA ILE A 24 7.05 9.06 -5.17
C ILE A 24 6.23 8.00 -5.91
N ILE A 25 4.91 8.00 -5.74
CA ILE A 25 3.99 7.08 -6.42
C ILE A 25 3.06 7.90 -7.31
N GLU A 26 2.98 7.53 -8.58
CA GLU A 26 2.07 8.14 -9.56
C GLU A 26 0.61 7.74 -9.31
N ASP A 27 -0.33 8.61 -9.71
CA ASP A 27 -1.76 8.30 -9.69
C ASP A 27 -2.14 7.40 -10.87
N LYS A 28 -3.01 6.43 -10.65
CA LYS A 28 -3.47 5.50 -11.70
C LYS A 28 -4.99 5.46 -11.91
N LEU A 29 -5.77 6.05 -11.03
CA LEU A 29 -7.23 5.96 -11.13
C LEU A 29 -7.86 6.84 -12.21
N GLY A 30 -7.11 7.75 -12.84
CA GLY A 30 -7.65 8.74 -13.80
C GLY A 30 -8.53 9.81 -13.16
N VAL A 31 -8.68 9.80 -11.84
CA VAL A 31 -9.34 10.81 -11.00
C VAL A 31 -8.42 11.17 -9.84
N ARG A 32 -8.79 12.19 -9.04
CA ARG A 32 -8.02 12.50 -7.83
C ARG A 32 -7.89 11.23 -6.98
N GLU A 33 -6.66 10.90 -6.62
CA GLU A 33 -6.34 9.69 -5.88
C GLU A 33 -5.68 10.03 -4.53
N ALA A 34 -6.12 9.41 -3.46
CA ALA A 34 -5.44 9.43 -2.18
C ALA A 34 -4.63 8.15 -2.00
N GLN A 35 -3.41 8.30 -1.46
CA GLN A 35 -2.47 7.21 -1.18
C GLN A 35 -2.01 7.33 0.27
N ALA A 36 -1.98 6.22 1.01
CA ALA A 36 -1.65 6.23 2.44
C ALA A 36 -0.96 4.92 2.87
N SER A 37 -0.42 4.94 4.08
CA SER A 37 0.13 3.78 4.78
C SER A 37 1.15 3.00 3.94
N PRO A 38 2.24 3.64 3.47
CA PRO A 38 3.30 2.94 2.78
C PRO A 38 4.05 2.02 3.74
N ASP A 39 4.34 0.81 3.30
CA ASP A 39 5.19 -0.14 3.98
C ASP A 39 6.19 -0.74 2.99
N VAL A 40 7.46 -0.84 3.37
CA VAL A 40 8.54 -1.24 2.47
C VAL A 40 9.31 -2.42 3.02
N ILE A 41 9.47 -3.45 2.20
CA ILE A 41 10.39 -4.56 2.46
C ILE A 41 11.49 -4.60 1.40
N PHE A 42 12.73 -4.86 1.80
CA PHE A 42 13.85 -5.05 0.89
C PHE A 42 14.13 -6.55 0.72
N LYS A 43 14.04 -7.03 -0.51
CA LYS A 43 14.27 -8.44 -0.83
C LYS A 43 14.93 -8.55 -2.20
N ASN A 44 15.91 -9.44 -2.34
CA ASN A 44 16.58 -9.75 -3.61
C ASN A 44 17.10 -8.50 -4.38
N GLY A 45 17.65 -7.51 -3.66
CA GLY A 45 18.17 -6.27 -4.27
C GLY A 45 17.12 -5.24 -4.69
N THR A 46 15.84 -5.48 -4.37
CA THR A 46 14.71 -4.64 -4.73
C THR A 46 13.96 -4.18 -3.48
N TYR A 47 13.53 -2.92 -3.46
CA TYR A 47 12.59 -2.39 -2.49
C TYR A 47 11.18 -2.61 -3.03
N HIS A 48 10.35 -3.28 -2.24
CA HIS A 48 8.95 -3.58 -2.52
C HIS A 48 8.09 -2.73 -1.59
N LEU A 49 7.33 -1.80 -2.14
CA LEU A 49 6.47 -0.89 -1.41
C LEU A 49 5.02 -1.29 -1.61
N PHE A 50 4.35 -1.54 -0.50
CA PHE A 50 2.90 -1.75 -0.42
C PHE A 50 2.27 -0.50 0.19
N PHE A 51 1.13 -0.09 -0.32
CA PHE A 51 0.42 1.10 0.16
C PHE A 51 -1.08 0.92 -0.07
N CYS A 52 -1.90 1.73 0.54
CA CYS A 52 -3.31 1.74 0.16
C CYS A 52 -3.66 3.00 -0.62
N TYR A 53 -4.60 2.86 -1.57
CA TYR A 53 -5.08 3.96 -2.39
C TYR A 53 -6.60 3.91 -2.58
N ARG A 54 -7.19 5.05 -2.90
CA ARG A 54 -8.62 5.20 -3.15
C ARG A 54 -8.90 6.42 -4.04
N ALA A 55 -10.11 6.47 -4.60
CA ALA A 55 -10.59 7.70 -5.22
C ALA A 55 -10.68 8.85 -4.21
N GLY A 56 -10.44 10.05 -4.64
CA GLY A 56 -10.48 11.25 -3.81
C GLY A 56 -11.86 11.52 -3.22
N GLU A 57 -12.91 11.09 -3.92
CA GLU A 57 -14.30 11.34 -3.56
C GLU A 57 -15.15 10.07 -3.71
N GLY A 58 -16.21 9.98 -2.90
CA GLY A 58 -17.21 8.92 -2.97
C GLY A 58 -16.82 7.57 -2.41
N PHE A 59 -15.61 7.40 -1.91
CA PHE A 59 -15.06 6.10 -1.48
C PHE A 59 -15.81 5.45 -0.30
N ARG A 60 -16.59 6.20 0.47
CA ARG A 60 -17.37 5.68 1.61
C ARG A 60 -18.67 5.00 1.16
N ASN A 61 -19.24 5.45 0.04
CA ASN A 61 -20.55 5.03 -0.43
C ASN A 61 -20.48 4.15 -1.69
N ASP A 62 -19.35 4.16 -2.37
CA ASP A 62 -19.11 3.38 -3.59
C ASP A 62 -17.89 2.47 -3.39
N LYS A 63 -18.15 1.16 -3.27
CA LYS A 63 -17.10 0.18 -3.05
C LYS A 63 -16.06 0.12 -4.18
N THR A 64 -16.41 0.54 -5.39
CA THR A 64 -15.46 0.59 -6.52
C THR A 64 -14.46 1.72 -6.40
N LYS A 65 -14.75 2.71 -5.58
CA LYS A 65 -13.89 3.88 -5.28
C LYS A 65 -13.17 3.74 -3.95
N SER A 66 -13.46 2.68 -3.19
CA SER A 66 -12.92 2.47 -1.85
C SER A 66 -11.47 1.96 -1.90
N TYR A 67 -10.91 1.78 -0.72
CA TYR A 67 -9.50 1.41 -0.59
C TYR A 67 -9.16 0.06 -1.24
N ARG A 68 -8.02 0.07 -1.93
CA ARG A 68 -7.30 -1.10 -2.42
C ARG A 68 -5.84 -1.01 -1.99
N ILE A 69 -5.16 -2.15 -1.95
CA ILE A 69 -3.72 -2.20 -1.75
C ILE A 69 -3.04 -2.07 -3.10
N GLY A 70 -2.10 -1.15 -3.19
CA GLY A 70 -1.24 -0.94 -4.35
C GLY A 70 0.17 -1.47 -4.09
N TYR A 71 0.91 -1.63 -5.17
CA TYR A 71 2.27 -2.12 -5.14
C TYR A 71 3.16 -1.30 -6.07
N ALA A 72 4.36 -1.02 -5.58
CA ALA A 72 5.43 -0.42 -6.39
C ALA A 72 6.78 -1.01 -6.00
N ARG A 73 7.74 -0.97 -6.93
CA ARG A 73 9.10 -1.41 -6.67
C ARG A 73 10.14 -0.39 -7.11
N SER A 74 11.31 -0.44 -6.46
CA SER A 74 12.44 0.42 -6.76
C SER A 74 13.76 -0.30 -6.45
N SER A 75 14.82 0.05 -7.17
CA SER A 75 16.18 -0.37 -6.83
C SER A 75 16.96 0.69 -6.05
N ASP A 76 16.45 1.92 -5.95
CA ASP A 76 17.19 3.09 -5.44
C ASP A 76 16.39 3.96 -4.45
N LEU A 77 15.14 3.60 -4.12
CA LEU A 77 14.20 4.37 -3.28
C LEU A 77 13.75 5.71 -3.89
N ILE A 78 14.21 6.05 -5.08
CA ILE A 78 13.94 7.34 -5.76
C ILE A 78 12.97 7.10 -6.92
N ASN A 79 13.31 6.13 -7.76
CA ASN A 79 12.55 5.79 -8.96
C ASN A 79 11.67 4.58 -8.68
N TRP A 80 10.36 4.83 -8.53
CA TRP A 80 9.38 3.80 -8.22
C TRP A 80 8.54 3.44 -9.45
N LYS A 81 8.42 2.15 -9.73
CA LYS A 81 7.53 1.61 -10.75
C LYS A 81 6.30 1.02 -10.07
N ARG A 82 5.14 1.64 -10.30
CA ARG A 82 3.86 1.16 -9.77
C ARG A 82 3.30 0.04 -10.64
N GLU A 83 3.00 -1.09 -10.03
CA GLU A 83 2.53 -2.33 -10.69
C GLU A 83 1.45 -3.00 -9.81
N ASP A 84 0.31 -2.33 -9.59
CA ASP A 84 -0.75 -2.78 -8.68
C ASP A 84 -1.29 -4.17 -9.03
N GLU A 85 -1.21 -4.58 -10.29
CA GLU A 85 -1.58 -5.92 -10.75
C GLU A 85 -0.75 -7.05 -10.14
N LYS A 86 0.40 -6.71 -9.54
CA LYS A 86 1.29 -7.65 -8.88
C LYS A 86 1.10 -7.74 -7.37
N VAL A 87 0.17 -7.00 -6.79
CA VAL A 87 -0.03 -6.99 -5.34
C VAL A 87 -0.50 -8.34 -4.80
N GLY A 88 -1.16 -9.14 -5.64
CA GLY A 88 -1.57 -10.51 -5.31
C GLY A 88 -2.79 -10.64 -4.41
N ILE A 89 -3.40 -9.53 -3.98
CA ILE A 89 -4.58 -9.51 -3.11
C ILE A 89 -5.58 -8.45 -3.56
N ASP A 90 -6.87 -8.74 -3.48
CA ASP A 90 -7.97 -7.80 -3.69
C ASP A 90 -9.10 -8.11 -2.70
N VAL A 91 -10.16 -7.31 -2.72
CA VAL A 91 -11.35 -7.53 -1.91
C VAL A 91 -12.00 -8.88 -2.22
N SER A 92 -12.53 -9.52 -1.19
CA SER A 92 -13.30 -10.74 -1.34
C SER A 92 -14.64 -10.48 -2.02
N HIS A 93 -15.25 -11.52 -2.60
CA HIS A 93 -16.57 -11.41 -3.20
C HIS A 93 -17.62 -10.96 -2.16
N ASP A 94 -17.55 -11.53 -0.97
CA ASP A 94 -18.42 -11.22 0.17
C ASP A 94 -17.62 -11.25 1.49
N GLY A 95 -18.28 -10.93 2.60
CA GLY A 95 -17.68 -10.97 3.93
C GLY A 95 -17.04 -9.67 4.38
N TRP A 96 -16.14 -9.79 5.34
CA TRP A 96 -15.58 -8.69 6.14
C TRP A 96 -14.60 -7.77 5.39
N ASP A 97 -14.08 -8.18 4.26
CA ASP A 97 -13.16 -7.43 3.40
C ASP A 97 -13.67 -7.25 1.96
N SER A 98 -14.99 -7.38 1.76
CA SER A 98 -15.62 -7.35 0.43
C SER A 98 -15.80 -5.94 -0.18
N LYS A 99 -15.58 -4.89 0.60
CA LYS A 99 -15.75 -3.50 0.15
C LYS A 99 -14.44 -2.76 0.03
N MET A 100 -13.50 -3.03 0.93
CA MET A 100 -12.19 -2.40 0.98
C MET A 100 -11.15 -3.29 1.67
N ILE A 101 -9.90 -3.13 1.25
CA ILE A 101 -8.71 -3.59 1.96
C ILE A 101 -7.73 -2.43 2.07
N SER A 102 -7.09 -2.27 3.23
CA SER A 102 -6.26 -1.10 3.51
C SER A 102 -5.20 -1.36 4.58
N TYR A 103 -4.31 -0.39 4.76
CA TYR A 103 -3.26 -0.39 5.79
C TYR A 103 -2.41 -1.65 5.77
N PRO A 104 -1.75 -1.98 4.63
CA PRO A 104 -0.88 -3.13 4.56
C PRO A 104 0.31 -2.96 5.50
N HIS A 105 0.66 -4.03 6.19
CA HIS A 105 1.91 -4.17 6.92
C HIS A 105 2.58 -5.47 6.48
N VAL A 106 3.74 -5.38 5.85
CA VAL A 106 4.43 -6.49 5.20
C VAL A 106 5.77 -6.75 5.90
N PHE A 107 6.00 -7.98 6.30
CA PHE A 107 7.23 -8.38 6.98
C PHE A 107 7.61 -9.83 6.64
N GLU A 108 8.87 -10.18 6.89
CA GLU A 108 9.34 -11.55 6.78
C GLU A 108 9.35 -12.20 8.17
N LEU A 109 8.77 -13.39 8.26
CA LEU A 109 8.77 -14.22 9.44
C LEU A 109 9.10 -15.66 9.04
N ASP A 110 10.17 -16.22 9.62
CA ASP A 110 10.63 -17.59 9.36
C ASP A 110 10.81 -17.92 7.85
N GLY A 111 11.26 -16.92 7.06
CA GLY A 111 11.46 -17.05 5.62
C GLY A 111 10.19 -16.86 4.78
N GLU A 112 9.06 -16.61 5.41
CA GLU A 112 7.78 -16.34 4.75
C GLU A 112 7.46 -14.85 4.75
N ILE A 113 6.93 -14.33 3.64
CA ILE A 113 6.43 -12.96 3.55
C ILE A 113 4.96 -12.94 3.96
N ILE A 114 4.67 -12.15 4.96
CA ILE A 114 3.35 -12.00 5.55
C ILE A 114 2.87 -10.57 5.35
N MET A 115 1.60 -10.40 5.02
CA MET A 115 0.92 -9.11 4.99
C MET A 115 -0.25 -9.13 5.98
N LEU A 116 -0.26 -8.18 6.91
CA LEU A 116 -1.45 -7.86 7.70
C LEU A 116 -2.19 -6.72 7.01
N TYR A 117 -3.52 -6.75 7.00
CA TYR A 117 -4.33 -5.71 6.38
C TYR A 117 -5.69 -5.55 7.08
N LEU A 118 -6.30 -4.39 6.93
CA LEU A 118 -7.65 -4.11 7.41
C LEU A 118 -8.68 -4.34 6.31
N GLY A 119 -9.83 -4.87 6.69
CA GLY A 119 -10.99 -5.00 5.83
C GLY A 119 -11.98 -3.83 5.97
N ASN A 120 -13.26 -4.14 5.77
CA ASN A 120 -14.34 -3.16 5.76
C ASN A 120 -14.36 -2.28 7.01
N GLU A 121 -14.71 -1.01 6.82
CA GLU A 121 -14.82 -0.02 7.89
C GLU A 121 -13.53 0.10 8.73
N PHE A 122 -12.37 0.06 8.03
CA PHE A 122 -11.05 0.22 8.65
C PHE A 122 -10.76 -0.77 9.78
N GLY A 123 -11.10 -2.03 9.58
CA GLY A 123 -10.83 -3.09 10.53
C GLY A 123 -11.81 -3.16 11.70
N ARG A 124 -13.02 -2.62 11.57
CA ARG A 124 -14.06 -2.74 12.59
C ARG A 124 -14.30 -4.18 13.04
N ASN A 125 -14.15 -5.13 12.13
CA ASN A 125 -14.30 -6.57 12.39
C ASN A 125 -12.94 -7.30 12.58
N GLY A 126 -11.86 -6.55 12.83
CA GLY A 126 -10.52 -7.09 12.98
C GLY A 126 -9.63 -6.85 11.76
N PHE A 127 -8.58 -7.64 11.64
CA PHE A 127 -7.62 -7.59 10.52
C PHE A 127 -7.39 -8.98 9.94
N GLY A 128 -6.93 -9.02 8.68
CA GLY A 128 -6.58 -10.25 7.98
C GLY A 128 -5.08 -10.47 7.91
N LEU A 129 -4.71 -11.72 7.67
CA LEU A 129 -3.36 -12.14 7.37
C LEU A 129 -3.35 -12.82 6.00
N ALA A 130 -2.48 -12.34 5.12
CA ALA A 130 -2.16 -12.98 3.86
C ALA A 130 -0.71 -13.45 3.87
N LYS A 131 -0.45 -14.62 3.28
CA LYS A 131 0.89 -15.18 3.10
C LYS A 131 1.22 -15.16 1.62
N LEU A 132 2.42 -14.70 1.27
CA LEU A 132 2.89 -14.77 -0.11
C LEU A 132 3.15 -16.23 -0.50
N GLU A 133 2.50 -16.69 -1.57
CA GLU A 133 2.83 -17.93 -2.26
C GLU A 133 3.74 -17.58 -3.45
N GLY A 134 5.00 -18.00 -3.41
CA GLY A 134 6.01 -17.65 -4.40
C GLY A 134 7.06 -16.67 -3.86
N GLU A 135 7.60 -15.82 -4.73
CA GLU A 135 8.69 -14.90 -4.41
C GLU A 135 8.36 -13.45 -4.80
N LEU A 136 8.88 -12.50 -4.04
CA LEU A 136 8.94 -11.09 -4.46
C LEU A 136 10.06 -10.93 -5.51
N ILE A 137 9.71 -10.52 -6.71
CA ILE A 137 10.59 -10.36 -7.89
C ILE A 137 10.58 -8.90 -8.41
#